data_cbb0746366881ac1ae3d74046b153249
#
_entry.id   cbb0746366881ac1ae3d74046b153249
#
_cell.length_a   1.000
_cell.length_b   1.000
_cell.length_c   1.000
_cell.angle_alpha   90.00
_cell.angle_beta   90.00
_cell.angle_gamma   90.00
#
_symmetry.space_group_name_H-M   'P 1'
#
loop_
_entity.id
_entity.type
_entity.pdbx_description
1 polymer ?
#
loop_
_entity_poly.entity_id
_entity_poly.type
_entity_poly.pdbx_seq_one_letter_code
_entity_poly.pdbx_strand_id
1 'polypeptide(L)'
;MNWDEWKKTWKQALQLFLALALAIAFYFFLLRFYSFKRNIGTVINILMPFIYGGVMAYLLKTPCNFFDKFWEAFLPDKWKKRKTGLSVLTVLILVFLILYTLLRTVIPQVVTSITVLAGMVPEQVTRFFDWVSSYLNSEGVVQNYVRPIAEDLSTKMVDWANSDLLPYLQNIVTNILNSLVGIISNLGIGFIVCVYTLCSRKKFARQGKAVVYSILKPKYADAVMKELRFADKTFDGFLSGKILDSAIVGLICYGFCLIMMLTRGFSNSILISLIIGVTNIIPYFGPFIGAIPATLLVLMSDPVGAVIFLIFIIILQQFDGNVLGPKLLAGSVGLSGFWVLFSITIFGGFFGFIGVLTGVPVFAVIYDLIRKLVKRGLIRHKKEELLDTEDRETTDKKPAKMSPGEHLEQKLDERILRRELEAMEKAQEEKRK
;
A
#
# COMPACT_ATOMS: atom_id res chain seq x y z
N MET A 1 67.88 -24.99 11.78
CA MET A 1 66.44 -24.56 11.79
C MET A 1 65.79 -25.17 10.56
N ASN A 2 64.89 -26.12 10.77
CA ASN A 2 64.29 -26.93 9.71
C ASN A 2 63.33 -26.10 8.88
N TRP A 3 63.40 -26.14 7.54
CA TRP A 3 62.62 -25.33 6.61
C TRP A 3 61.10 -25.50 6.80
N ASP A 4 60.68 -26.66 7.28
CA ASP A 4 59.26 -26.95 7.57
C ASP A 4 58.79 -26.34 8.89
N GLU A 5 59.63 -26.22 9.90
CA GLU A 5 59.31 -25.50 11.15
C GLU A 5 59.16 -23.99 10.89
N TRP A 6 60.04 -23.43 10.02
CA TRP A 6 59.92 -22.02 9.65
C TRP A 6 58.61 -21.70 8.90
N LYS A 7 58.19 -22.55 7.97
CA LYS A 7 56.90 -22.42 7.28
C LYS A 7 55.70 -22.52 8.23
N LYS A 8 55.78 -23.38 9.24
CA LYS A 8 54.70 -23.56 10.24
C LYS A 8 54.59 -22.31 11.12
N THR A 9 55.71 -21.79 11.59
CA THR A 9 55.80 -20.56 12.41
C THR A 9 55.30 -19.34 11.63
N TRP A 10 55.67 -19.23 10.34
CA TRP A 10 55.17 -18.17 9.45
C TRP A 10 53.66 -18.25 9.23
N LYS A 11 53.07 -19.40 9.05
CA LYS A 11 51.60 -19.59 8.93
C LYS A 11 50.90 -19.19 10.22
N GLN A 12 51.44 -19.56 11.36
CA GLN A 12 50.89 -19.17 12.66
C GLN A 12 50.96 -17.65 12.89
N ALA A 13 52.10 -17.04 12.59
CA ALA A 13 52.30 -15.59 12.68
C ALA A 13 51.31 -14.83 11.74
N LEU A 14 51.12 -15.32 10.50
CA LEU A 14 50.19 -14.73 9.55
C LEU A 14 48.74 -14.87 10.01
N GLN A 15 48.37 -16.02 10.58
CA GLN A 15 47.02 -16.22 11.13
C GLN A 15 46.75 -15.29 12.32
N LEU A 16 47.71 -15.13 13.20
CA LEU A 16 47.63 -14.22 14.36
C LEU A 16 47.58 -12.76 13.92
N PHE A 17 48.38 -12.36 12.93
CA PHE A 17 48.33 -11.04 12.33
C PHE A 17 46.94 -10.77 11.69
N LEU A 18 46.44 -11.72 10.92
CA LEU A 18 45.12 -11.60 10.26
C LEU A 18 43.97 -11.51 11.30
N ALA A 19 44.02 -12.31 12.38
CA ALA A 19 43.07 -12.26 13.48
C ALA A 19 43.12 -10.91 14.20
N LEU A 20 44.31 -10.39 14.49
CA LEU A 20 44.48 -9.09 15.13
C LEU A 20 44.05 -7.94 14.23
N ALA A 21 44.39 -7.99 12.95
CA ALA A 21 43.94 -7.00 11.96
C ALA A 21 42.43 -6.97 11.80
N LEU A 22 41.78 -8.15 11.78
CA LEU A 22 40.32 -8.28 11.76
C LEU A 22 39.68 -7.74 13.05
N ALA A 23 40.26 -8.03 14.21
CA ALA A 23 39.77 -7.53 15.49
C ALA A 23 39.85 -5.99 15.58
N ILE A 24 40.98 -5.42 15.14
CA ILE A 24 41.15 -3.96 15.06
C ILE A 24 40.20 -3.34 14.06
N ALA A 25 40.06 -3.92 12.86
CA ALA A 25 39.10 -3.45 11.86
C ALA A 25 37.65 -3.50 12.38
N PHE A 26 37.27 -4.58 13.08
CA PHE A 26 35.96 -4.72 13.72
C PHE A 26 35.75 -3.68 14.85
N TYR A 27 36.77 -3.43 15.65
CA TYR A 27 36.71 -2.39 16.68
C TYR A 27 36.47 -0.99 16.07
N PHE A 28 37.27 -0.63 15.04
CA PHE A 28 37.05 0.64 14.32
C PHE A 28 35.70 0.71 13.60
N PHE A 29 35.19 -0.42 13.08
CA PHE A 29 33.86 -0.50 12.52
C PHE A 29 32.79 -0.22 13.58
N LEU A 30 32.89 -0.80 14.77
CA LEU A 30 31.97 -0.54 15.88
C LEU A 30 32.01 0.93 16.34
N LEU A 31 33.20 1.51 16.50
CA LEU A 31 33.36 2.91 16.88
C LEU A 31 32.75 3.88 15.86
N ARG A 32 32.86 3.56 14.58
CA ARG A 32 32.32 4.39 13.49
C ARG A 32 30.91 3.99 13.04
N PHE A 33 30.34 2.97 13.64
CA PHE A 33 29.03 2.44 13.24
C PHE A 33 27.94 3.51 13.29
N TYR A 34 27.95 4.36 14.31
CA TYR A 34 27.00 5.46 14.44
C TYR A 34 27.17 6.50 13.30
N SER A 35 28.39 6.88 12.96
CA SER A 35 28.67 7.79 11.85
C SER A 35 28.31 7.16 10.50
N PHE A 36 28.57 5.87 10.33
CA PHE A 36 28.20 5.10 9.14
C PHE A 36 26.68 5.04 8.98
N LYS A 37 25.94 4.73 10.06
CA LYS A 37 24.46 4.75 10.10
C LYS A 37 23.91 6.13 9.74
N ARG A 38 24.48 7.19 10.29
CA ARG A 38 24.10 8.57 9.97
C ARG A 38 24.33 8.92 8.50
N ASN A 39 25.46 8.55 7.96
CA ASN A 39 25.79 8.81 6.55
C ASN A 39 24.87 8.04 5.60
N ILE A 40 24.56 6.77 5.90
CA ILE A 40 23.57 6.00 5.13
C ILE A 40 22.20 6.67 5.23
N GLY A 41 21.77 7.10 6.42
CA GLY A 41 20.53 7.84 6.61
C GLY A 41 20.46 9.09 5.74
N THR A 42 21.55 9.86 5.67
CA THR A 42 21.64 11.05 4.80
C THR A 42 21.50 10.69 3.32
N VAL A 43 22.17 9.65 2.84
CA VAL A 43 22.04 9.18 1.45
C VAL A 43 20.62 8.72 1.16
N ILE A 44 20.01 7.96 2.07
CA ILE A 44 18.61 7.52 1.93
C ILE A 44 17.69 8.74 1.85
N ASN A 45 17.87 9.73 2.72
CA ASN A 45 17.04 10.95 2.72
C ASN A 45 17.17 11.74 1.39
N ILE A 46 18.37 11.81 0.81
CA ILE A 46 18.59 12.45 -0.50
C ILE A 46 17.87 11.65 -1.61
N LEU A 47 17.81 10.33 -1.50
CA LEU A 47 17.16 9.45 -2.47
C LEU A 47 15.64 9.31 -2.26
N MET A 48 15.11 9.75 -1.10
CA MET A 48 13.67 9.61 -0.78
C MET A 48 12.73 10.15 -1.86
N PRO A 49 12.95 11.33 -2.48
CA PRO A 49 12.08 11.80 -3.57
C PRO A 49 12.06 10.85 -4.77
N PHE A 50 13.19 10.22 -5.10
CA PHE A 50 13.29 9.23 -6.18
C PHE A 50 12.56 7.94 -5.82
N ILE A 51 12.69 7.49 -4.57
CA ILE A 51 12.00 6.29 -4.06
C ILE A 51 10.49 6.53 -4.10
N TYR A 52 10.01 7.65 -3.53
CA TYR A 52 8.59 8.01 -3.55
C TYR A 52 8.06 8.16 -4.98
N GLY A 53 8.78 8.86 -5.85
CA GLY A 53 8.42 9.02 -7.26
C GLY A 53 8.34 7.68 -7.99
N GLY A 54 9.29 6.77 -7.76
CA GLY A 54 9.30 5.43 -8.30
C GLY A 54 8.13 4.57 -7.81
N VAL A 55 7.85 4.58 -6.50
CA VAL A 55 6.72 3.87 -5.91
C VAL A 55 5.40 4.42 -6.43
N MET A 56 5.22 5.75 -6.46
CA MET A 56 4.03 6.38 -7.03
C MET A 56 3.84 6.01 -8.50
N ALA A 57 4.91 6.03 -9.29
CA ALA A 57 4.87 5.61 -10.70
C ALA A 57 4.43 4.15 -10.84
N TYR A 58 4.90 3.29 -9.94
CA TYR A 58 4.53 1.89 -9.95
C TYR A 58 3.05 1.68 -9.58
N LEU A 59 2.56 2.36 -8.54
CA LEU A 59 1.15 2.32 -8.13
C LEU A 59 0.21 2.87 -9.22
N LEU A 60 0.61 3.96 -9.88
CA LEU A 60 -0.17 4.57 -10.95
C LEU A 60 -0.03 3.88 -12.30
N LYS A 61 0.88 2.89 -12.44
CA LYS A 61 1.06 2.09 -13.66
C LYS A 61 -0.25 1.42 -14.08
N THR A 62 -0.97 0.83 -13.14
CA THR A 62 -2.22 0.09 -13.39
C THR A 62 -3.32 0.99 -13.96
N PRO A 63 -3.72 2.12 -13.33
CA PRO A 63 -4.67 3.04 -13.93
C PRO A 63 -4.15 3.65 -15.25
N CYS A 64 -2.85 3.93 -15.38
CA CYS A 64 -2.29 4.39 -16.65
C CYS A 64 -2.43 3.36 -17.77
N ASN A 65 -2.27 2.07 -17.48
CA ASN A 65 -2.49 1.00 -18.47
C ASN A 65 -3.95 0.92 -18.91
N PHE A 66 -4.89 1.17 -17.99
CA PHE A 66 -6.32 1.25 -18.33
C PHE A 66 -6.60 2.42 -19.28
N PHE A 67 -6.10 3.61 -18.96
CA PHE A 67 -6.27 4.78 -19.83
C PHE A 67 -5.45 4.69 -21.13
N ASP A 68 -4.34 3.96 -21.18
CA ASP A 68 -3.63 3.69 -22.44
C ASP A 68 -4.53 2.95 -23.45
N LYS A 69 -5.29 1.94 -22.98
CA LYS A 69 -6.25 1.21 -23.83
C LYS A 69 -7.41 2.10 -24.25
N PHE A 70 -7.91 2.93 -23.30
CA PHE A 70 -8.98 3.88 -23.58
C PHE A 70 -8.58 4.88 -24.66
N TRP A 71 -7.43 5.55 -24.49
CA TRP A 71 -6.93 6.51 -25.47
C TRP A 71 -6.55 5.86 -26.81
N GLU A 72 -6.11 4.60 -26.81
CA GLU A 72 -5.84 3.85 -28.05
C GLU A 72 -7.09 3.65 -28.90
N ALA A 73 -8.25 3.47 -28.27
CA ALA A 73 -9.53 3.32 -28.95
C ALA A 73 -10.08 4.63 -29.53
N PHE A 74 -9.79 5.77 -28.87
CA PHE A 74 -10.36 7.07 -29.25
C PHE A 74 -9.43 7.97 -30.06
N LEU A 75 -8.09 7.72 -30.06
CA LEU A 75 -7.13 8.59 -30.72
C LEU A 75 -6.93 8.21 -32.19
N PRO A 76 -6.90 9.21 -33.12
CA PRO A 76 -6.47 9.01 -34.50
C PRO A 76 -5.03 8.47 -34.58
N ASP A 77 -4.68 7.72 -35.63
CA ASP A 77 -3.38 7.06 -35.79
C ASP A 77 -2.17 8.01 -35.63
N LYS A 78 -2.30 9.25 -36.06
CA LYS A 78 -1.25 10.28 -35.92
C LYS A 78 -0.88 10.58 -34.49
N TRP A 79 -1.81 10.43 -33.53
CA TRP A 79 -1.65 10.76 -32.11
C TRP A 79 -1.39 9.54 -31.22
N LYS A 80 -1.50 8.31 -31.75
CA LYS A 80 -1.24 7.06 -31.00
C LYS A 80 0.15 7.02 -30.34
N LYS A 81 1.15 7.71 -30.93
CA LYS A 81 2.48 7.82 -30.31
C LYS A 81 2.49 8.60 -28.98
N ARG A 82 1.51 9.49 -28.75
CA ARG A 82 1.38 10.32 -27.54
C ARG A 82 0.44 9.73 -26.49
N LYS A 83 -0.17 8.56 -26.74
CA LYS A 83 -1.15 7.93 -25.84
C LYS A 83 -0.65 7.80 -24.39
N THR A 84 0.58 7.34 -24.20
CA THR A 84 1.15 7.17 -22.85
C THR A 84 1.26 8.49 -22.09
N GLY A 85 1.64 9.58 -22.75
CA GLY A 85 1.68 10.90 -22.12
C GLY A 85 0.29 11.41 -21.73
N LEU A 86 -0.71 11.22 -22.61
CA LEU A 86 -2.11 11.58 -22.32
C LEU A 86 -2.68 10.73 -21.18
N SER A 87 -2.41 9.43 -21.15
CA SER A 87 -2.86 8.55 -20.06
C SER A 87 -2.26 8.96 -18.73
N VAL A 88 -0.96 9.27 -18.68
CA VAL A 88 -0.29 9.75 -17.48
C VAL A 88 -0.92 11.07 -17.02
N LEU A 89 -1.14 12.03 -17.93
CA LEU A 89 -1.77 13.31 -17.60
C LEU A 89 -3.19 13.10 -17.06
N THR A 90 -4.01 12.28 -17.71
CA THR A 90 -5.38 11.98 -17.27
C THR A 90 -5.40 11.37 -15.87
N VAL A 91 -4.55 10.38 -15.60
CA VAL A 91 -4.47 9.72 -14.28
C VAL A 91 -4.01 10.71 -13.21
N LEU A 92 -3.02 11.54 -13.50
CA LEU A 92 -2.53 12.54 -12.56
C LEU A 92 -3.60 13.59 -12.23
N ILE A 93 -4.30 14.12 -13.24
CA ILE A 93 -5.41 15.05 -13.02
C ILE A 93 -6.48 14.40 -12.15
N LEU A 94 -6.85 13.14 -12.43
CA LEU A 94 -7.87 12.42 -11.66
C LEU A 94 -7.44 12.23 -10.20
N VAL A 95 -6.19 11.81 -9.96
CA VAL A 95 -5.65 11.65 -8.60
C VAL A 95 -5.61 12.99 -7.86
N PHE A 96 -5.14 14.06 -8.52
CA PHE A 96 -5.15 15.40 -7.93
C PHE A 96 -6.56 15.90 -7.62
N LEU A 97 -7.51 15.67 -8.51
CA LEU A 97 -8.90 16.06 -8.30
C LEU A 97 -9.51 15.33 -7.09
N ILE A 98 -9.29 14.03 -6.99
CA ILE A 98 -9.75 13.22 -5.85
C ILE A 98 -9.11 13.73 -4.55
N LEU A 99 -7.78 13.88 -4.52
CA LEU A 99 -7.08 14.38 -3.33
C LEU A 99 -7.52 15.79 -2.93
N TYR A 100 -7.64 16.70 -3.90
CA TYR A 100 -8.11 18.06 -3.66
C TYR A 100 -9.52 18.07 -3.07
N THR A 101 -10.45 17.30 -3.65
CA THR A 101 -11.83 17.21 -3.15
C THR A 101 -11.86 16.64 -1.72
N LEU A 102 -11.11 15.56 -1.47
CA LEU A 102 -11.02 14.98 -0.12
C LEU A 102 -10.46 15.97 0.90
N LEU A 103 -9.31 16.58 0.62
CA LEU A 103 -8.67 17.51 1.55
C LEU A 103 -9.53 18.75 1.81
N ARG A 104 -10.08 19.34 0.74
CA ARG A 104 -10.86 20.58 0.87
C ARG A 104 -12.22 20.39 1.55
N THR A 105 -12.81 19.19 1.38
CA THR A 105 -14.18 18.97 1.87
C THR A 105 -14.19 18.14 3.16
N VAL A 106 -13.42 17.04 3.21
CA VAL A 106 -13.47 16.14 4.36
C VAL A 106 -12.84 16.75 5.61
N ILE A 107 -11.66 17.37 5.46
CA ILE A 107 -10.93 17.89 6.63
C ILE A 107 -11.76 18.99 7.36
N PRO A 108 -12.23 20.05 6.70
CA PRO A 108 -13.05 21.06 7.38
C PRO A 108 -14.34 20.50 7.96
N GLN A 109 -15.01 19.59 7.24
CA GLN A 109 -16.25 19.01 7.72
C GLN A 109 -16.04 18.13 8.95
N VAL A 110 -14.99 17.31 8.99
CA VAL A 110 -14.66 16.50 10.17
C VAL A 110 -14.40 17.40 11.38
N VAL A 111 -13.61 18.46 11.22
CA VAL A 111 -13.34 19.42 12.29
C VAL A 111 -14.63 20.07 12.79
N THR A 112 -15.47 20.57 11.87
CA THR A 112 -16.76 21.16 12.21
C THR A 112 -17.68 20.13 12.91
N SER A 113 -17.76 18.90 12.38
CA SER A 113 -18.58 17.84 12.98
C SER A 113 -18.19 17.55 14.42
N ILE A 114 -16.90 17.46 14.71
CA ILE A 114 -16.40 17.21 16.05
C ILE A 114 -16.69 18.37 16.99
N THR A 115 -16.50 19.61 16.51
CA THR A 115 -16.82 20.82 17.30
C THR A 115 -18.29 20.89 17.65
N VAL A 116 -19.17 20.64 16.68
CA VAL A 116 -20.63 20.60 16.89
C VAL A 116 -21.04 19.48 17.83
N LEU A 117 -20.50 18.26 17.66
CA LEU A 117 -20.76 17.14 18.54
C LEU A 117 -20.30 17.42 19.97
N ALA A 118 -19.11 17.98 20.16
CA ALA A 118 -18.63 18.37 21.47
C ALA A 118 -19.58 19.38 22.15
N GLY A 119 -20.12 20.34 21.39
CA GLY A 119 -21.12 21.29 21.87
C GLY A 119 -22.50 20.68 22.18
N MET A 120 -22.87 19.58 21.49
CA MET A 120 -24.16 18.91 21.71
C MET A 120 -24.14 17.88 22.86
N VAL A 121 -22.98 17.37 23.26
CA VAL A 121 -22.84 16.33 24.30
C VAL A 121 -23.55 16.71 25.60
N PRO A 122 -23.40 17.93 26.17
CA PRO A 122 -24.06 18.31 27.42
C PRO A 122 -25.56 18.17 27.35
N GLU A 123 -26.16 18.70 26.28
CA GLU A 123 -27.61 18.67 26.09
C GLU A 123 -28.14 17.22 25.91
N GLN A 124 -27.42 16.37 25.14
CA GLN A 124 -27.82 14.98 24.94
C GLN A 124 -27.70 14.14 26.22
N VAL A 125 -26.65 14.38 27.01
CA VAL A 125 -26.47 13.74 28.31
C VAL A 125 -27.64 14.15 29.24
N THR A 126 -27.95 15.41 29.30
CA THR A 126 -29.06 15.91 30.13
C THR A 126 -30.43 15.29 29.67
N ARG A 127 -30.71 15.31 28.38
CA ARG A 127 -31.94 14.69 27.82
C ARG A 127 -32.03 13.18 28.10
N PHE A 128 -30.89 12.47 28.02
CA PHE A 128 -30.85 11.04 28.36
C PHE A 128 -31.21 10.81 29.82
N PHE A 129 -30.63 11.60 30.72
CA PHE A 129 -30.96 11.50 32.15
C PHE A 129 -32.42 11.95 32.49
N ASP A 130 -32.96 12.95 31.80
CA ASP A 130 -34.34 13.33 31.92
C ASP A 130 -35.29 12.21 31.43
N TRP A 131 -34.94 11.54 30.35
CA TRP A 131 -35.62 10.37 29.85
C TRP A 131 -35.59 9.19 30.84
N VAL A 132 -34.40 8.86 31.37
CA VAL A 132 -34.22 7.83 32.41
C VAL A 132 -35.03 8.19 33.65
N SER A 133 -35.05 9.46 34.07
CA SER A 133 -35.77 9.94 35.26
C SER A 133 -37.31 9.83 35.06
N SER A 134 -37.81 10.00 33.86
CA SER A 134 -39.23 9.85 33.56
C SER A 134 -39.72 8.40 33.72
N TYR A 135 -38.84 7.41 33.59
CA TYR A 135 -39.17 6.00 33.83
C TYR A 135 -39.05 5.56 35.29
N LEU A 136 -38.24 6.25 36.10
CA LEU A 136 -37.95 5.82 37.49
C LEU A 136 -39.08 6.21 38.47
N ASN A 137 -40.08 7.01 38.09
CA ASN A 137 -41.27 7.41 38.87
C ASN A 137 -41.04 7.78 40.35
N SER A 138 -39.78 8.07 40.79
CA SER A 138 -39.44 8.39 42.16
C SER A 138 -38.65 9.70 42.20
N GLU A 139 -39.34 10.79 42.50
CA GLU A 139 -38.77 12.15 42.55
C GLU A 139 -37.55 12.27 43.47
N GLY A 140 -37.51 11.54 44.60
CA GLY A 140 -36.41 11.59 45.57
C GLY A 140 -35.11 10.95 45.09
N VAL A 141 -35.16 9.84 44.34
CA VAL A 141 -33.98 9.15 43.79
C VAL A 141 -33.38 9.92 42.64
N VAL A 142 -34.24 10.47 41.80
CA VAL A 142 -33.83 11.25 40.61
C VAL A 142 -33.12 12.53 41.01
N GLN A 143 -33.68 13.32 41.93
CA GLN A 143 -33.07 14.59 42.35
C GLN A 143 -31.77 14.40 43.17
N ASN A 144 -31.72 13.39 44.01
CA ASN A 144 -30.59 13.24 44.94
C ASN A 144 -29.42 12.43 44.39
N TYR A 145 -29.63 11.52 43.42
CA TYR A 145 -28.61 10.63 42.91
C TYR A 145 -28.39 10.73 41.37
N VAL A 146 -29.47 10.80 40.59
CA VAL A 146 -29.34 10.76 39.13
C VAL A 146 -28.88 12.10 38.56
N ARG A 147 -29.45 13.20 39.03
CA ARG A 147 -29.13 14.56 38.58
C ARG A 147 -27.67 15.00 38.82
N PRO A 148 -27.14 14.82 40.06
CA PRO A 148 -25.71 15.14 40.31
C PRO A 148 -24.74 14.31 39.44
N ILE A 149 -25.05 13.03 39.23
CA ILE A 149 -24.25 12.16 38.35
C ILE A 149 -24.32 12.63 36.90
N ALA A 150 -25.51 13.04 36.43
CA ALA A 150 -25.70 13.57 35.10
C ALA A 150 -24.91 14.85 34.86
N GLU A 151 -24.96 15.78 35.80
CA GLU A 151 -24.25 17.06 35.73
C GLU A 151 -22.73 16.85 35.80
N ASP A 152 -22.22 16.01 36.69
CA ASP A 152 -20.80 15.68 36.82
C ASP A 152 -20.29 14.96 35.53
N LEU A 153 -21.04 14.00 35.01
CA LEU A 153 -20.69 13.30 33.77
C LEU A 153 -20.70 14.25 32.56
N SER A 154 -21.71 15.10 32.45
CA SER A 154 -21.82 16.12 31.42
C SER A 154 -20.61 17.06 31.45
N THR A 155 -20.28 17.60 32.63
CA THR A 155 -19.15 18.50 32.79
C THR A 155 -17.82 17.82 32.43
N LYS A 156 -17.60 16.61 32.94
CA LYS A 156 -16.38 15.84 32.62
C LYS A 156 -16.26 15.49 31.13
N MET A 157 -17.37 15.19 30.46
CA MET A 157 -17.36 14.92 29.02
C MET A 157 -17.07 16.20 28.22
N VAL A 158 -17.61 17.34 28.62
CA VAL A 158 -17.29 18.63 28.01
C VAL A 158 -15.82 19.01 28.22
N ASP A 159 -15.34 18.87 29.45
CA ASP A 159 -13.95 19.18 29.77
C ASP A 159 -13.00 18.26 28.98
N TRP A 160 -13.27 16.96 28.94
CA TRP A 160 -12.52 16.03 28.13
C TRP A 160 -12.57 16.36 26.62
N ALA A 161 -13.76 16.72 26.12
CA ALA A 161 -13.90 17.10 24.71
C ALA A 161 -13.10 18.36 24.38
N ASN A 162 -13.08 19.36 25.26
CA ASN A 162 -12.41 20.63 25.03
C ASN A 162 -10.90 20.56 25.34
N SER A 163 -10.49 19.88 26.42
CA SER A 163 -9.09 19.83 26.86
C SER A 163 -8.24 18.77 26.16
N ASP A 164 -8.83 17.63 25.81
CA ASP A 164 -8.10 16.51 25.25
C ASP A 164 -8.47 16.22 23.79
N LEU A 165 -9.76 16.04 23.50
CA LEU A 165 -10.20 15.58 22.19
C LEU A 165 -10.01 16.64 21.09
N LEU A 166 -10.50 17.85 21.28
CA LEU A 166 -10.38 18.93 20.30
C LEU A 166 -8.92 19.31 20.00
N PRO A 167 -8.03 19.54 21.01
CA PRO A 167 -6.62 19.79 20.75
C PRO A 167 -5.91 18.62 20.05
N TYR A 168 -6.24 17.38 20.43
CA TYR A 168 -5.69 16.18 19.81
C TYR A 168 -6.06 16.12 18.30
N LEU A 169 -7.33 16.38 18.00
CA LEU A 169 -7.80 16.39 16.61
C LEU A 169 -7.23 17.57 15.80
N GLN A 170 -7.13 18.76 16.39
CA GLN A 170 -6.46 19.91 15.78
C GLN A 170 -4.98 19.59 15.50
N ASN A 171 -4.29 18.92 16.43
CA ASN A 171 -2.91 18.48 16.22
C ASN A 171 -2.81 17.45 15.10
N ILE A 172 -3.74 16.48 15.00
CA ILE A 172 -3.78 15.54 13.88
C ILE A 172 -3.94 16.28 12.56
N VAL A 173 -4.92 17.19 12.46
CA VAL A 173 -5.16 17.98 11.24
C VAL A 173 -3.94 18.85 10.90
N THR A 174 -3.37 19.52 11.88
CA THR A 174 -2.16 20.35 11.69
C THR A 174 -0.96 19.51 11.26
N ASN A 175 -0.77 18.34 11.86
CA ASN A 175 0.29 17.41 11.48
C ASN A 175 0.08 16.84 10.07
N ILE A 176 -1.15 16.53 9.70
CA ILE A 176 -1.49 16.11 8.32
C ILE A 176 -1.18 17.26 7.34
N LEU A 177 -1.62 18.49 7.64
CA LEU A 177 -1.35 19.65 6.79
C LEU A 177 0.15 19.95 6.68
N ASN A 178 0.89 19.95 7.79
CA ASN A 178 2.33 20.16 7.80
C ASN A 178 3.07 19.02 7.07
N SER A 179 2.62 17.78 7.23
CA SER A 179 3.15 16.62 6.50
C SER A 179 2.88 16.77 5.00
N LEU A 180 1.70 17.26 4.61
CA LEU A 180 1.37 17.55 3.21
C LEU A 180 2.25 18.66 2.63
N VAL A 181 2.55 19.72 3.38
CA VAL A 181 3.50 20.77 2.95
C VAL A 181 4.91 20.19 2.80
N GLY A 182 5.37 19.39 3.76
CA GLY A 182 6.65 18.66 3.67
C GLY A 182 6.67 17.65 2.52
N ILE A 183 5.56 16.95 2.30
CA ILE A 183 5.35 16.05 1.17
C ILE A 183 5.33 16.84 -0.14
N ILE A 184 4.68 17.97 -0.23
CA ILE A 184 4.62 18.81 -1.45
C ILE A 184 6.01 19.32 -1.83
N SER A 185 6.84 19.73 -0.88
CA SER A 185 8.22 20.14 -1.16
C SER A 185 9.10 18.97 -1.64
N ASN A 186 8.95 17.78 -1.05
CA ASN A 186 9.61 16.56 -1.49
C ASN A 186 8.92 15.90 -2.71
N LEU A 187 7.62 16.07 -2.87
CA LEU A 187 6.84 15.60 -4.01
C LEU A 187 7.11 16.39 -5.29
N GLY A 188 7.60 17.61 -5.23
CA GLY A 188 7.97 18.34 -6.44
C GLY A 188 8.96 17.52 -7.28
N ILE A 189 10.04 17.06 -6.67
CA ILE A 189 11.01 16.17 -7.32
C ILE A 189 10.42 14.77 -7.54
N GLY A 190 9.76 14.19 -6.53
CA GLY A 190 9.14 12.88 -6.61
C GLY A 190 8.06 12.79 -7.68
N PHE A 191 7.29 13.86 -7.86
CA PHE A 191 6.29 13.96 -8.92
C PHE A 191 6.92 13.99 -10.32
N ILE A 192 7.97 14.80 -10.51
CA ILE A 192 8.73 14.83 -11.75
C ILE A 192 9.30 13.42 -12.06
N VAL A 193 9.88 12.77 -11.05
CA VAL A 193 10.39 11.40 -11.15
C VAL A 193 9.27 10.42 -11.50
N CYS A 194 8.09 10.55 -10.87
CA CYS A 194 6.90 9.73 -11.14
C CYS A 194 6.47 9.88 -12.61
N VAL A 195 6.27 11.10 -13.08
CA VAL A 195 5.88 11.38 -14.47
C VAL A 195 6.91 10.83 -15.46
N TYR A 196 8.20 11.10 -15.22
CA TYR A 196 9.27 10.63 -16.08
C TYR A 196 9.33 9.10 -16.12
N THR A 197 9.19 8.44 -14.96
CA THR A 197 9.21 6.99 -14.84
C THR A 197 8.00 6.36 -15.55
N LEU A 198 6.80 6.91 -15.36
CA LEU A 198 5.58 6.45 -16.04
C LEU A 198 5.68 6.60 -17.57
N CYS A 199 6.14 7.75 -18.06
CA CYS A 199 6.30 7.99 -19.49
C CYS A 199 7.40 7.09 -20.09
N SER A 200 8.45 6.79 -19.34
CA SER A 200 9.63 6.02 -19.79
C SER A 200 9.61 4.55 -19.33
N ARG A 201 8.52 4.04 -18.75
CA ARG A 201 8.42 2.71 -18.13
C ARG A 201 8.93 1.57 -19.00
N LYS A 202 8.62 1.57 -20.30
CA LYS A 202 9.09 0.56 -21.25
C LYS A 202 10.62 0.62 -21.46
N LYS A 203 11.19 1.82 -21.47
CA LYS A 203 12.64 2.03 -21.57
C LYS A 203 13.37 1.54 -20.32
N PHE A 204 12.88 1.91 -19.12
CA PHE A 204 13.45 1.44 -17.86
C PHE A 204 13.37 -0.08 -17.69
N ALA A 205 12.22 -0.70 -18.04
CA ALA A 205 12.08 -2.15 -18.00
C ALA A 205 13.09 -2.86 -18.92
N ARG A 206 13.34 -2.31 -20.13
CA ARG A 206 14.35 -2.83 -21.06
C ARG A 206 15.76 -2.67 -20.50
N GLN A 207 16.09 -1.50 -19.97
CA GLN A 207 17.40 -1.24 -19.36
C GLN A 207 17.66 -2.14 -18.16
N GLY A 208 16.66 -2.30 -17.26
CA GLY A 208 16.76 -3.22 -16.13
C GLY A 208 16.98 -4.67 -16.56
N LYS A 209 16.26 -5.13 -17.60
CA LYS A 209 16.48 -6.45 -18.19
C LYS A 209 17.91 -6.57 -18.73
N ALA A 210 18.41 -5.58 -19.47
CA ALA A 210 19.77 -5.58 -20.00
C ALA A 210 20.83 -5.66 -18.90
N VAL A 211 20.67 -4.91 -17.79
CA VAL A 211 21.57 -4.96 -16.64
C VAL A 211 21.62 -6.36 -16.03
N VAL A 212 20.46 -7.00 -15.82
CA VAL A 212 20.38 -8.35 -15.25
C VAL A 212 21.15 -9.35 -16.13
N TYR A 213 20.93 -9.32 -17.44
CA TYR A 213 21.62 -10.24 -18.37
C TYR A 213 23.09 -9.91 -18.59
N SER A 214 23.55 -8.67 -18.33
CA SER A 214 24.97 -8.31 -18.42
C SER A 214 25.78 -8.77 -17.22
N ILE A 215 25.15 -8.82 -16.03
CA ILE A 215 25.86 -9.15 -14.78
C ILE A 215 25.80 -10.66 -14.49
N LEU A 216 24.64 -11.31 -14.77
CA LEU A 216 24.39 -12.69 -14.41
C LEU A 216 24.55 -13.62 -15.62
N LYS A 217 25.06 -14.84 -15.36
CA LYS A 217 25.02 -15.91 -16.38
C LYS A 217 23.58 -16.19 -16.81
N PRO A 218 23.30 -16.54 -18.08
CA PRO A 218 21.94 -16.67 -18.63
C PRO A 218 20.97 -17.48 -17.75
N LYS A 219 21.43 -18.61 -17.22
CA LYS A 219 20.62 -19.47 -16.33
C LYS A 219 20.11 -18.75 -15.07
N TYR A 220 20.96 -17.93 -14.45
CA TYR A 220 20.59 -17.16 -13.25
C TYR A 220 19.79 -15.91 -13.62
N ALA A 221 20.09 -15.29 -14.75
CA ALA A 221 19.35 -14.15 -15.28
C ALA A 221 17.88 -14.53 -15.58
N ASP A 222 17.66 -15.70 -16.23
CA ASP A 222 16.31 -16.22 -16.49
C ASP A 222 15.54 -16.50 -15.20
N ALA A 223 16.20 -17.07 -14.19
CA ALA A 223 15.57 -17.30 -12.89
C ALA A 223 15.15 -15.98 -12.22
N VAL A 224 16.03 -14.98 -12.20
CA VAL A 224 15.73 -13.64 -11.65
C VAL A 224 14.60 -12.97 -12.44
N MET A 225 14.63 -13.03 -13.78
CA MET A 225 13.58 -12.46 -14.62
C MET A 225 12.22 -13.15 -14.44
N LYS A 226 12.23 -14.45 -14.13
CA LYS A 226 10.99 -15.18 -13.79
C LYS A 226 10.39 -14.67 -12.47
N GLU A 227 11.21 -14.48 -11.44
CA GLU A 227 10.74 -13.95 -10.15
C GLU A 227 10.31 -12.48 -10.26
N LEU A 228 11.00 -11.64 -11.04
CA LEU A 228 10.60 -10.27 -11.29
C LEU A 228 9.24 -10.18 -12.04
N ARG A 229 9.01 -11.06 -13.02
CA ARG A 229 7.70 -11.15 -13.70
C ARG A 229 6.60 -11.62 -12.75
N PHE A 230 6.89 -12.58 -11.89
CA PHE A 230 5.95 -13.03 -10.86
C PHE A 230 5.60 -11.87 -9.90
N ALA A 231 6.62 -11.14 -9.42
CA ALA A 231 6.41 -9.97 -8.59
C ALA A 231 5.54 -8.92 -9.29
N ASP A 232 5.87 -8.55 -10.53
CA ASP A 232 5.09 -7.57 -11.31
C ASP A 232 3.63 -8.00 -11.48
N LYS A 233 3.38 -9.29 -11.78
CA LYS A 233 2.03 -9.85 -11.90
C LYS A 233 1.27 -9.82 -10.57
N THR A 234 1.93 -10.15 -9.46
CA THR A 234 1.33 -10.14 -8.11
C THR A 234 0.93 -8.72 -7.70
N PHE A 235 1.80 -7.75 -7.94
CA PHE A 235 1.51 -6.35 -7.68
C PHE A 235 0.38 -5.80 -8.57
N ASP A 236 0.46 -6.00 -9.88
CA ASP A 236 -0.58 -5.55 -10.83
C ASP A 236 -1.93 -6.18 -10.50
N GLY A 237 -1.97 -7.46 -10.17
CA GLY A 237 -3.19 -8.15 -9.78
C GLY A 237 -3.77 -7.63 -8.47
N PHE A 238 -2.93 -7.42 -7.45
CA PHE A 238 -3.37 -6.88 -6.17
C PHE A 238 -3.89 -5.44 -6.30
N LEU A 239 -3.13 -4.55 -6.95
CA LEU A 239 -3.52 -3.16 -7.12
C LEU A 239 -4.76 -3.01 -7.99
N SER A 240 -4.84 -3.75 -9.11
CA SER A 240 -6.03 -3.75 -9.97
C SER A 240 -7.26 -4.25 -9.23
N GLY A 241 -7.10 -5.36 -8.49
CA GLY A 241 -8.17 -5.93 -7.67
C GLY A 241 -8.63 -4.94 -6.61
N LYS A 242 -7.70 -4.28 -5.90
CA LYS A 242 -8.05 -3.35 -4.82
C LYS A 242 -8.67 -2.04 -5.32
N ILE A 243 -8.23 -1.52 -6.46
CA ILE A 243 -8.87 -0.36 -7.10
C ILE A 243 -10.30 -0.70 -7.54
N LEU A 244 -10.49 -1.87 -8.17
CA LEU A 244 -11.81 -2.31 -8.60
C LEU A 244 -12.75 -2.56 -7.41
N ASP A 245 -12.24 -3.22 -6.38
CA ASP A 245 -12.92 -3.46 -5.10
C ASP A 245 -13.41 -2.14 -4.49
N SER A 246 -12.51 -1.18 -4.33
CA SER A 246 -12.80 0.16 -3.80
C SER A 246 -13.83 0.93 -4.64
N ALA A 247 -13.76 0.81 -5.96
CA ALA A 247 -14.74 1.41 -6.86
C ALA A 247 -16.13 0.78 -6.68
N ILE A 248 -16.22 -0.54 -6.56
CA ILE A 248 -17.50 -1.26 -6.34
C ILE A 248 -18.09 -0.90 -4.97
N VAL A 249 -17.27 -0.93 -3.91
CA VAL A 249 -17.70 -0.53 -2.55
C VAL A 249 -18.20 0.92 -2.54
N GLY A 250 -17.47 1.85 -3.18
CA GLY A 250 -17.89 3.24 -3.33
C GLY A 250 -19.21 3.38 -4.08
N LEU A 251 -19.42 2.63 -5.18
CA LEU A 251 -20.65 2.64 -5.96
C LEU A 251 -21.84 2.08 -5.17
N ILE A 252 -21.66 0.98 -4.44
CA ILE A 252 -22.71 0.41 -3.56
C ILE A 252 -23.08 1.42 -2.47
N CYS A 253 -22.07 2.03 -1.84
CA CYS A 253 -22.30 3.07 -0.83
C CYS A 253 -23.03 4.28 -1.43
N TYR A 254 -22.69 4.70 -2.66
CA TYR A 254 -23.40 5.78 -3.35
C TYR A 254 -24.86 5.43 -3.62
N GLY A 255 -25.15 4.22 -4.09
CA GLY A 255 -26.53 3.75 -4.29
C GLY A 255 -27.35 3.77 -3.00
N PHE A 256 -26.77 3.32 -1.88
CA PHE A 256 -27.39 3.41 -0.57
C PHE A 256 -27.63 4.87 -0.14
N CYS A 257 -26.63 5.72 -0.26
CA CYS A 257 -26.77 7.14 0.08
C CYS A 257 -27.79 7.87 -0.79
N LEU A 258 -27.98 7.49 -2.05
CA LEU A 258 -29.07 8.00 -2.89
C LEU A 258 -30.45 7.62 -2.34
N ILE A 259 -30.64 6.37 -1.92
CA ILE A 259 -31.88 5.92 -1.29
C ILE A 259 -32.14 6.74 -0.02
N MET A 260 -31.11 6.91 0.81
CA MET A 260 -31.22 7.72 2.04
C MET A 260 -31.48 9.21 1.74
N MET A 261 -30.95 9.74 0.64
CA MET A 261 -31.23 11.10 0.18
C MET A 261 -32.71 11.27 -0.17
N LEU A 262 -33.29 10.31 -0.88
CA LEU A 262 -34.71 10.35 -1.30
C LEU A 262 -35.69 10.13 -0.13
N THR A 263 -35.30 9.33 0.87
CA THR A 263 -36.18 8.94 1.98
C THR A 263 -36.04 9.82 3.21
N ARG A 264 -34.86 10.36 3.48
CA ARG A 264 -34.50 11.07 4.72
C ARG A 264 -33.83 12.42 4.48
N GLY A 265 -33.69 12.87 3.23
CA GLY A 265 -33.05 14.15 2.91
C GLY A 265 -31.54 14.16 3.13
N PHE A 266 -30.89 13.02 2.99
CA PHE A 266 -29.42 12.89 3.14
C PHE A 266 -28.67 13.86 2.22
N SER A 267 -27.91 14.76 2.78
CA SER A 267 -27.01 15.64 2.00
C SER A 267 -25.63 14.98 1.83
N ASN A 268 -24.90 15.38 0.78
CA ASN A 268 -23.51 14.95 0.56
C ASN A 268 -23.29 13.46 0.19
N SER A 269 -24.28 12.79 -0.42
CA SER A 269 -24.19 11.37 -0.82
C SER A 269 -22.93 11.04 -1.64
N ILE A 270 -22.54 11.91 -2.57
CA ILE A 270 -21.33 11.73 -3.38
C ILE A 270 -20.08 11.79 -2.51
N LEU A 271 -20.01 12.73 -1.57
CA LEU A 271 -18.84 12.89 -0.70
C LEU A 271 -18.68 11.67 0.23
N ILE A 272 -19.77 11.22 0.86
CA ILE A 272 -19.77 10.07 1.76
C ILE A 272 -19.28 8.82 1.02
N SER A 273 -19.83 8.55 -0.16
CA SER A 273 -19.44 7.40 -0.97
C SER A 273 -18.00 7.50 -1.49
N LEU A 274 -17.54 8.69 -1.82
CA LEU A 274 -16.15 8.94 -2.21
C LEU A 274 -15.18 8.68 -1.06
N ILE A 275 -15.51 9.14 0.16
CA ILE A 275 -14.72 8.84 1.36
C ILE A 275 -14.60 7.34 1.55
N ILE A 276 -15.72 6.62 1.58
CA ILE A 276 -15.74 5.17 1.77
C ILE A 276 -14.96 4.45 0.66
N GLY A 277 -15.21 4.80 -0.61
CA GLY A 277 -14.53 4.18 -1.75
C GLY A 277 -13.03 4.42 -1.75
N VAL A 278 -12.59 5.65 -1.52
CA VAL A 278 -11.14 5.98 -1.56
C VAL A 278 -10.41 5.38 -0.36
N THR A 279 -10.97 5.46 0.83
CA THR A 279 -10.33 4.87 2.02
C THR A 279 -10.27 3.35 1.93
N ASN A 280 -11.23 2.69 1.26
CA ASN A 280 -11.23 1.24 1.06
C ASN A 280 -10.03 0.72 0.24
N ILE A 281 -9.27 1.59 -0.45
CA ILE A 281 -8.00 1.22 -1.09
C ILE A 281 -6.99 0.69 -0.04
N ILE A 282 -7.06 1.18 1.21
CA ILE A 282 -6.21 0.74 2.31
C ILE A 282 -6.78 -0.56 2.89
N PRO A 283 -6.09 -1.71 2.74
CA PRO A 283 -6.60 -2.98 3.24
C PRO A 283 -6.81 -2.95 4.76
N TYR A 284 -7.87 -3.54 5.26
CA TYR A 284 -8.30 -3.63 6.66
C TYR A 284 -8.62 -2.31 7.36
N PHE A 285 -7.77 -1.30 7.23
CA PHE A 285 -7.94 -0.01 7.93
C PHE A 285 -8.84 0.95 7.17
N GLY A 286 -8.91 0.83 5.85
CA GLY A 286 -9.68 1.71 4.98
C GLY A 286 -11.15 1.86 5.40
N PRO A 287 -11.86 0.76 5.63
CA PRO A 287 -13.24 0.79 6.09
C PRO A 287 -13.46 1.62 7.35
N PHE A 288 -12.58 1.46 8.36
CA PHE A 288 -12.68 2.22 9.63
C PHE A 288 -12.35 3.70 9.44
N ILE A 289 -11.27 3.98 8.68
CA ILE A 289 -10.83 5.35 8.39
C ILE A 289 -11.93 6.12 7.63
N GLY A 290 -12.66 5.45 6.75
CA GLY A 290 -13.76 6.06 6.00
C GLY A 290 -15.07 6.12 6.78
N ALA A 291 -15.41 5.06 7.53
CA ALA A 291 -16.69 4.97 8.24
C ALA A 291 -16.81 6.04 9.33
N ILE A 292 -15.73 6.34 10.07
CA ILE A 292 -15.78 7.33 11.16
C ILE A 292 -16.19 8.72 10.63
N PRO A 293 -15.45 9.37 9.71
CA PRO A 293 -15.85 10.68 9.22
C PRO A 293 -17.18 10.66 8.45
N ALA A 294 -17.47 9.59 7.69
CA ALA A 294 -18.73 9.46 6.98
C ALA A 294 -19.92 9.38 7.94
N THR A 295 -19.84 8.57 9.00
CA THR A 295 -20.89 8.48 10.01
C THR A 295 -21.08 9.79 10.78
N LEU A 296 -20.00 10.51 11.10
CA LEU A 296 -20.07 11.81 11.73
C LEU A 296 -20.79 12.84 10.84
N LEU A 297 -20.54 12.84 9.54
CA LEU A 297 -21.22 13.71 8.58
C LEU A 297 -22.74 13.43 8.56
N VAL A 298 -23.12 12.17 8.60
CA VAL A 298 -24.53 11.77 8.64
C VAL A 298 -25.17 12.15 9.98
N LEU A 299 -24.48 11.91 11.08
CA LEU A 299 -24.95 12.17 12.44
C LEU A 299 -25.33 13.64 12.66
N MET A 300 -24.62 14.57 12.03
CA MET A 300 -24.93 16.00 12.11
C MET A 300 -26.27 16.37 11.48
N SER A 301 -26.72 15.65 10.44
CA SER A 301 -27.95 15.94 9.72
C SER A 301 -29.11 15.07 10.18
N ASP A 302 -28.86 13.81 10.48
CA ASP A 302 -29.87 12.82 10.84
C ASP A 302 -29.28 11.76 11.79
N PRO A 303 -29.47 11.88 13.13
CA PRO A 303 -29.00 10.91 14.09
C PRO A 303 -29.54 9.48 13.87
N VAL A 304 -30.79 9.33 13.50
CA VAL A 304 -31.36 8.02 13.19
C VAL A 304 -30.77 7.47 11.89
N GLY A 305 -30.63 8.33 10.90
CA GLY A 305 -29.94 7.99 9.65
C GLY A 305 -28.49 7.56 9.86
N ALA A 306 -27.79 8.14 10.84
CA ALA A 306 -26.43 7.73 11.18
C ALA A 306 -26.37 6.28 11.70
N VAL A 307 -27.31 5.87 12.54
CA VAL A 307 -27.41 4.48 13.02
C VAL A 307 -27.67 3.53 11.84
N ILE A 308 -28.61 3.89 10.96
CA ILE A 308 -28.93 3.09 9.76
C ILE A 308 -27.70 3.00 8.84
N PHE A 309 -27.00 4.11 8.63
CA PHE A 309 -25.78 4.15 7.84
C PHE A 309 -24.66 3.28 8.47
N LEU A 310 -24.48 3.32 9.78
CA LEU A 310 -23.50 2.50 10.48
C LEU A 310 -23.78 1.00 10.32
N ILE A 311 -25.04 0.59 10.46
CA ILE A 311 -25.48 -0.80 10.22
C ILE A 311 -25.18 -1.19 8.76
N PHE A 312 -25.53 -0.31 7.80
CA PHE A 312 -25.25 -0.54 6.39
C PHE A 312 -23.74 -0.71 6.14
N ILE A 313 -22.89 0.16 6.71
CA ILE A 313 -21.44 0.04 6.56
C ILE A 313 -20.93 -1.29 7.11
N ILE A 314 -21.40 -1.74 8.27
CA ILE A 314 -21.03 -3.06 8.82
C ILE A 314 -21.39 -4.18 7.84
N ILE A 315 -22.60 -4.16 7.29
CA ILE A 315 -23.05 -5.15 6.31
C ILE A 315 -22.21 -5.07 5.03
N LEU A 316 -21.96 -3.86 4.53
CA LEU A 316 -21.10 -3.63 3.36
C LEU A 316 -19.71 -4.17 3.57
N GLN A 317 -19.11 -3.99 4.74
CA GLN A 317 -17.77 -4.50 5.06
C GLN A 317 -17.73 -6.03 5.17
N GLN A 318 -18.82 -6.64 5.71
CA GLN A 318 -18.93 -8.10 5.68
C GLN A 318 -19.05 -8.65 4.26
N PHE A 319 -19.77 -7.95 3.40
CA PHE A 319 -19.87 -8.29 1.98
C PHE A 319 -18.52 -8.11 1.27
N ASP A 320 -17.82 -7.00 1.52
CA ASP A 320 -16.48 -6.75 0.99
C ASP A 320 -15.50 -7.86 1.42
N GLY A 321 -15.37 -8.12 2.71
CA GLY A 321 -14.41 -9.07 3.25
C GLY A 321 -14.66 -10.53 2.86
N ASN A 322 -15.94 -10.94 2.73
CA ASN A 322 -16.30 -12.34 2.50
C ASN A 322 -16.64 -12.65 1.03
N VAL A 323 -17.00 -11.66 0.22
CA VAL A 323 -17.44 -11.89 -1.17
C VAL A 323 -16.58 -11.16 -2.18
N LEU A 324 -16.44 -9.83 -2.07
CA LEU A 324 -15.70 -9.02 -3.04
C LEU A 324 -14.19 -9.28 -2.95
N GLY A 325 -13.62 -9.16 -1.75
CA GLY A 325 -12.19 -9.37 -1.52
C GLY A 325 -11.70 -10.73 -2.04
N PRO A 326 -12.29 -11.86 -1.61
CA PRO A 326 -11.90 -13.16 -2.15
C PRO A 326 -12.04 -13.27 -3.66
N LYS A 327 -13.13 -12.78 -4.25
CA LYS A 327 -13.34 -12.86 -5.71
C LYS A 327 -12.36 -12.00 -6.52
N LEU A 328 -12.01 -10.83 -6.04
CA LEU A 328 -11.19 -9.86 -6.77
C LEU A 328 -9.68 -10.05 -6.50
N LEU A 329 -9.31 -10.54 -5.31
CA LEU A 329 -7.92 -10.66 -4.86
C LEU A 329 -7.39 -12.10 -4.82
N ALA A 330 -8.27 -13.13 -4.83
CA ALA A 330 -7.90 -14.55 -4.63
C ALA A 330 -6.85 -15.09 -5.60
N GLY A 331 -6.78 -14.56 -6.83
CA GLY A 331 -5.77 -14.98 -7.82
C GLY A 331 -4.44 -14.23 -7.73
N SER A 332 -4.34 -13.19 -6.89
CA SER A 332 -3.25 -12.21 -6.99
C SER A 332 -2.16 -12.42 -5.93
N VAL A 333 -2.49 -12.84 -4.72
CA VAL A 333 -1.56 -12.78 -3.57
C VAL A 333 -1.35 -14.14 -2.89
N GLY A 334 -2.37 -14.99 -2.81
CA GLY A 334 -2.29 -16.35 -2.22
C GLY A 334 -1.89 -16.37 -0.74
N LEU A 335 -2.08 -15.28 0.00
CA LEU A 335 -1.79 -15.18 1.44
C LEU A 335 -3.04 -15.38 2.28
N SER A 336 -2.89 -16.04 3.45
CA SER A 336 -3.96 -16.06 4.46
C SER A 336 -4.12 -14.69 5.13
N GLY A 337 -5.30 -14.41 5.72
CA GLY A 337 -5.60 -13.14 6.39
C GLY A 337 -4.58 -12.76 7.47
N PHE A 338 -4.03 -13.76 8.19
CA PHE A 338 -2.95 -13.54 9.15
C PHE A 338 -1.71 -12.92 8.52
N TRP A 339 -1.24 -13.47 7.39
CA TRP A 339 -0.06 -12.95 6.70
C TRP A 339 -0.29 -11.59 6.05
N VAL A 340 -1.54 -11.31 5.65
CA VAL A 340 -1.90 -9.98 5.15
C VAL A 340 -1.81 -8.96 6.28
N LEU A 341 -2.41 -9.23 7.46
CA LEU A 341 -2.33 -8.33 8.62
C LEU A 341 -0.88 -8.14 9.09
N PHE A 342 -0.12 -9.23 9.16
CA PHE A 342 1.31 -9.20 9.51
C PHE A 342 2.11 -8.29 8.56
N SER A 343 1.89 -8.44 7.26
CA SER A 343 2.59 -7.62 6.25
C SER A 343 2.26 -6.13 6.37
N ILE A 344 0.98 -5.79 6.55
CA ILE A 344 0.55 -4.41 6.71
C ILE A 344 1.17 -3.79 7.97
N THR A 345 1.20 -4.53 9.08
CA THR A 345 1.76 -4.05 10.35
C THR A 345 3.26 -3.78 10.23
N ILE A 346 4.02 -4.72 9.66
CA ILE A 346 5.48 -4.59 9.53
C ILE A 346 5.83 -3.49 8.51
N PHE A 347 5.31 -3.59 7.29
CA PHE A 347 5.65 -2.63 6.25
C PHE A 347 5.06 -1.26 6.53
N GLY A 348 3.90 -1.18 7.16
CA GLY A 348 3.30 0.06 7.65
C GLY A 348 4.17 0.74 8.71
N GLY A 349 4.73 -0.04 9.65
CA GLY A 349 5.65 0.47 10.67
C GLY A 349 6.96 1.01 10.10
N PHE A 350 7.53 0.35 9.06
CA PHE A 350 8.79 0.78 8.46
C PHE A 350 8.64 1.89 7.41
N PHE A 351 7.58 1.85 6.60
CA PHE A 351 7.42 2.69 5.41
C PHE A 351 6.14 3.55 5.44
N GLY A 352 5.44 3.58 6.57
CA GLY A 352 4.22 4.36 6.75
C GLY A 352 3.12 3.98 5.77
N PHE A 353 2.40 4.98 5.24
CA PHE A 353 1.28 4.80 4.32
C PHE A 353 1.62 3.97 3.07
N ILE A 354 2.80 4.22 2.48
CA ILE A 354 3.27 3.45 1.31
C ILE A 354 3.46 1.98 1.69
N GLY A 355 4.01 1.71 2.89
CA GLY A 355 4.18 0.35 3.40
C GLY A 355 2.86 -0.37 3.63
N VAL A 356 1.84 0.30 4.14
CA VAL A 356 0.49 -0.26 4.28
C VAL A 356 -0.09 -0.67 2.93
N LEU A 357 0.08 0.16 1.91
CA LEU A 357 -0.49 -0.08 0.58
C LEU A 357 0.27 -1.15 -0.22
N THR A 358 1.61 -1.15 -0.12
CA THR A 358 2.47 -2.06 -0.91
C THR A 358 2.94 -3.28 -0.14
N GLY A 359 2.79 -3.32 1.18
CA GLY A 359 3.31 -4.36 2.06
C GLY A 359 2.76 -5.75 1.73
N VAL A 360 1.47 -5.84 1.41
CA VAL A 360 0.82 -7.11 1.06
C VAL A 360 1.45 -7.77 -0.17
N PRO A 361 1.55 -7.12 -1.34
CA PRO A 361 2.21 -7.73 -2.49
C PRO A 361 3.72 -7.92 -2.30
N VAL A 362 4.42 -7.04 -1.57
CA VAL A 362 5.84 -7.26 -1.22
C VAL A 362 6.01 -8.54 -0.42
N PHE A 363 5.20 -8.69 0.63
CA PHE A 363 5.27 -9.87 1.48
C PHE A 363 4.87 -11.14 0.72
N ALA A 364 3.90 -11.09 -0.19
CA ALA A 364 3.51 -12.22 -1.03
C ALA A 364 4.68 -12.74 -1.88
N VAL A 365 5.45 -11.83 -2.45
CA VAL A 365 6.66 -12.21 -3.23
C VAL A 365 7.73 -12.82 -2.32
N ILE A 366 7.97 -12.25 -1.15
CA ILE A 366 8.92 -12.79 -0.16
C ILE A 366 8.45 -14.18 0.31
N TYR A 367 7.18 -14.33 0.63
CA TYR A 367 6.58 -15.58 1.08
C TYR A 367 6.70 -16.69 0.02
N ASP A 368 6.40 -16.39 -1.24
CA ASP A 368 6.54 -17.32 -2.35
C ASP A 368 8.01 -17.75 -2.56
N LEU A 369 8.95 -16.77 -2.44
CA LEU A 369 10.38 -17.08 -2.52
C LEU A 369 10.82 -18.03 -1.40
N ILE A 370 10.39 -17.78 -0.15
CA ILE A 370 10.67 -18.64 1.00
C ILE A 370 10.05 -20.02 0.77
N ARG A 371 8.78 -20.09 0.35
CA ARG A 371 8.07 -21.34 0.04
C ARG A 371 8.84 -22.17 -1.00
N LYS A 372 9.31 -21.55 -2.07
CA LYS A 372 10.15 -22.20 -3.11
C LYS A 372 11.48 -22.71 -2.56
N LEU A 373 12.13 -21.95 -1.67
CA LEU A 373 13.38 -22.36 -1.01
C LEU A 373 13.16 -23.57 -0.09
N VAL A 374 12.12 -23.53 0.76
CA VAL A 374 11.73 -24.61 1.65
C VAL A 374 11.40 -25.88 0.83
N LYS A 375 10.59 -25.75 -0.21
CA LYS A 375 10.24 -26.87 -1.09
C LYS A 375 11.48 -27.54 -1.70
N ARG A 376 12.42 -26.74 -2.22
CA ARG A 376 13.69 -27.27 -2.76
C ARG A 376 14.52 -27.97 -1.69
N GLY A 377 14.55 -27.41 -0.47
CA GLY A 377 15.22 -28.02 0.68
C GLY A 377 14.64 -29.37 1.06
N LEU A 378 13.31 -29.45 1.19
CA LEU A 378 12.60 -30.68 1.55
C LEU A 378 12.80 -31.81 0.51
N ILE A 379 12.69 -31.48 -0.78
CA ILE A 379 12.96 -32.41 -1.88
C ILE A 379 14.42 -32.90 -1.82
N ARG A 380 15.39 -32.02 -1.60
CA ARG A 380 16.81 -32.39 -1.49
C ARG A 380 17.08 -33.32 -0.31
N HIS A 381 16.37 -33.13 0.79
CA HIS A 381 16.49 -33.98 2.01
C HIS A 381 15.54 -35.16 2.04
N LYS A 382 14.79 -35.45 0.96
CA LYS A 382 13.80 -36.55 0.86
C LYS A 382 12.74 -36.48 1.97
N LYS A 383 12.31 -35.28 2.34
CA LYS A 383 11.27 -35.00 3.35
C LYS A 383 10.02 -34.41 2.71
N GLU A 384 9.62 -34.95 1.54
CA GLU A 384 8.48 -34.46 0.76
C GLU A 384 7.14 -34.67 1.48
N GLU A 385 7.10 -35.57 2.45
CA GLU A 385 5.95 -35.82 3.35
C GLU A 385 5.53 -34.58 4.17
N LEU A 386 6.46 -33.63 4.37
CA LEU A 386 6.22 -32.36 5.07
C LEU A 386 5.68 -31.25 4.15
N LEU A 387 5.55 -31.50 2.86
CA LEU A 387 4.93 -30.56 1.94
C LEU A 387 3.41 -30.55 2.13
N ASP A 388 2.82 -29.35 2.07
CA ASP A 388 1.37 -29.19 2.04
C ASP A 388 0.75 -29.91 0.83
N THR A 389 -0.53 -30.28 0.92
CA THR A 389 -1.23 -31.06 -0.10
C THR A 389 -1.17 -30.40 -1.49
N GLU A 390 -1.30 -29.07 -1.54
CA GLU A 390 -1.17 -28.29 -2.78
C GLU A 390 0.26 -28.34 -3.38
N ASP A 391 1.27 -28.35 -2.52
CA ASP A 391 2.68 -28.42 -2.95
C ASP A 391 3.05 -29.83 -3.42
N ARG A 392 2.42 -30.88 -2.88
CA ARG A 392 2.57 -32.27 -3.33
C ARG A 392 2.01 -32.46 -4.74
N GLU A 393 0.78 -31.98 -4.99
CA GLU A 393 0.16 -32.09 -6.30
C GLU A 393 0.94 -31.36 -7.41
N THR A 394 1.59 -30.24 -7.09
CA THR A 394 2.42 -29.50 -8.07
C THR A 394 3.76 -30.18 -8.31
N THR A 395 4.24 -31.03 -7.39
CA THR A 395 5.50 -31.80 -7.54
C THR A 395 5.28 -33.01 -8.43
N ASP A 396 4.13 -33.67 -8.31
CA ASP A 396 3.74 -34.86 -9.11
C ASP A 396 3.28 -34.51 -10.53
N LYS A 397 2.81 -33.29 -10.76
CA LYS A 397 2.48 -32.83 -12.12
C LYS A 397 3.79 -32.55 -12.87
N LYS A 398 4.09 -33.35 -13.92
CA LYS A 398 5.07 -32.98 -14.96
C LYS A 398 4.86 -31.52 -15.35
N PRO A 399 5.96 -30.73 -15.61
CA PRO A 399 5.83 -29.34 -15.97
C PRO A 399 4.74 -29.18 -17.02
N ALA A 400 3.70 -28.43 -16.67
CA ALA A 400 2.57 -28.19 -17.56
C ALA A 400 3.13 -27.70 -18.90
N LYS A 401 2.74 -28.36 -20.00
CA LYS A 401 3.06 -27.88 -21.33
C LYS A 401 2.64 -26.42 -21.38
N MET A 402 3.59 -25.54 -21.65
CA MET A 402 3.32 -24.11 -21.86
C MET A 402 2.13 -23.96 -22.78
N SER A 403 1.22 -23.07 -22.45
CA SER A 403 0.10 -22.75 -23.32
C SER A 403 0.62 -22.30 -24.70
N PRO A 404 -0.09 -22.54 -25.79
CA PRO A 404 0.35 -22.09 -27.11
C PRO A 404 0.67 -20.60 -27.18
N GLY A 405 -0.01 -19.77 -26.35
CA GLY A 405 0.25 -18.33 -26.22
C GLY A 405 1.57 -18.01 -25.53
N GLU A 406 1.87 -18.68 -24.41
CA GLU A 406 3.15 -18.51 -23.70
C GLU A 406 4.34 -18.99 -24.52
N HIS A 407 4.17 -20.03 -25.33
CA HIS A 407 5.19 -20.52 -26.25
C HIS A 407 5.44 -19.54 -27.41
N LEU A 408 4.38 -18.84 -27.84
CA LEU A 408 4.48 -17.82 -28.89
C LEU A 408 5.18 -16.55 -28.35
N GLU A 409 4.82 -16.09 -27.16
CA GLU A 409 5.47 -14.96 -26.49
C GLU A 409 6.96 -15.23 -26.23
N GLN A 410 7.30 -16.43 -25.75
CA GLN A 410 8.71 -16.80 -25.51
C GLN A 410 9.51 -16.83 -26.82
N LYS A 411 8.95 -17.40 -27.90
CA LYS A 411 9.60 -17.40 -29.23
C LYS A 411 9.70 -15.99 -29.84
N LEU A 412 8.73 -15.13 -29.58
CA LEU A 412 8.76 -13.74 -30.02
C LEU A 412 9.85 -12.95 -29.29
N ASP A 413 9.93 -13.11 -27.97
CA ASP A 413 10.96 -12.48 -27.14
C ASP A 413 12.38 -12.96 -27.51
N GLU A 414 12.56 -14.26 -27.78
CA GLU A 414 13.85 -14.81 -28.24
C GLU A 414 14.26 -14.26 -29.62
N ARG A 415 13.30 -14.11 -30.56
CA ARG A 415 13.57 -13.52 -31.88
C ARG A 415 13.92 -12.03 -31.80
N ILE A 416 13.24 -11.29 -30.92
CA ILE A 416 13.55 -9.86 -30.69
C ILE A 416 14.94 -9.73 -30.08
N LEU A 417 15.26 -10.56 -29.07
CA LEU A 417 16.57 -10.55 -28.42
C LEU A 417 17.72 -10.87 -29.38
N ARG A 418 17.54 -11.88 -30.25
CA ARG A 418 18.55 -12.22 -31.29
C ARG A 418 18.77 -11.07 -32.26
N ARG A 419 17.71 -10.41 -32.74
CA ARG A 419 17.84 -9.25 -33.63
C ARG A 419 18.54 -8.07 -32.95
N GLU A 420 18.27 -7.84 -31.66
CA GLU A 420 18.95 -6.77 -30.91
C GLU A 420 20.45 -7.09 -30.67
N LEU A 421 20.80 -8.36 -30.42
CA LEU A 421 22.19 -8.80 -30.32
C LEU A 421 22.94 -8.67 -31.63
N GLU A 422 22.36 -9.12 -32.74
CA GLU A 422 22.95 -8.98 -34.08
C GLU A 422 23.15 -7.49 -34.48
N ALA A 423 22.19 -6.62 -34.09
CA ALA A 423 22.31 -5.18 -34.34
C ALA A 423 23.42 -4.54 -33.48
N MET A 424 23.61 -5.00 -32.23
CA MET A 424 24.71 -4.53 -31.38
C MET A 424 26.07 -5.01 -31.85
N GLU A 425 26.18 -6.26 -32.31
CA GLU A 425 27.43 -6.80 -32.90
C GLU A 425 27.83 -6.04 -34.16
N LYS A 426 26.90 -5.78 -35.06
CA LYS A 426 27.14 -4.96 -36.27
C LYS A 426 27.58 -3.53 -35.92
N ALA A 427 26.93 -2.90 -34.94
CA ALA A 427 27.32 -1.56 -34.49
C ALA A 427 28.70 -1.52 -33.80
N GLN A 428 29.14 -2.64 -33.18
CA GLN A 428 30.50 -2.75 -32.65
C GLN A 428 31.56 -3.03 -33.73
N GLU A 429 31.22 -3.78 -34.76
CA GLU A 429 32.07 -3.98 -35.92
C GLU A 429 32.28 -2.70 -36.74
N GLU A 430 31.21 -1.89 -36.94
CA GLU A 430 31.31 -0.57 -37.58
C GLU A 430 32.16 0.43 -36.80
N LYS A 431 32.23 0.33 -35.49
CA LYS A 431 33.08 1.18 -34.63
C LYS A 431 34.56 0.69 -34.57
N ARG A 432 34.85 -0.53 -35.03
CA ARG A 432 36.22 -1.09 -35.10
C ARG A 432 36.87 -0.90 -36.46
N LYS A 433 36.08 -0.53 -37.48
CA LYS A 433 36.57 -0.06 -38.78
C LYS A 433 36.66 1.47 -38.80
#